data_b69265fe74522a9b0ecdfecb65a4fa1e
#
_entry.id   b69265fe74522a9b0ecdfecb65a4fa1e
#
_cell.length_a   1.000
_cell.length_b   1.000
_cell.length_c   1.000
_cell.angle_alpha   90.00
_cell.angle_beta   90.00
_cell.angle_gamma   90.00
#
_symmetry.space_group_name_H-M   'P 1'
#
loop_
_entity.id
_entity.type
_entity.pdbx_description
1 polymer ?
#
loop_
_entity_poly.entity_id
_entity_poly.type
_entity_poly.pdbx_seq_one_letter_code
_entity_poly.pdbx_strand_id
1 'polypeptide(L)'
;MAEVSTRGRVIREMIAHVTNDNLIGRKIKTGELRKKLIEPKWHCPDCFQMEEITMPNFTMEYLSRKEKPRKDYVILQLHGGGYIGAMRNAYRSFAGLYCEASKGMNVLTIDYRVAPEH
;
A
#
# COMPACT_ATOMS: atom_id res chain seq x y z
N MET A 1 33.66 -2.17 6.88
CA MET A 1 32.26 -1.67 7.04
C MET A 1 32.18 -0.32 6.33
N ALA A 2 31.23 -0.15 5.41
CA ALA A 2 31.07 1.12 4.71
C ALA A 2 30.57 2.19 5.69
N GLU A 3 31.23 3.33 5.76
CA GLU A 3 30.78 4.46 6.59
C GLU A 3 29.48 5.03 6.03
N VAL A 4 28.53 5.25 6.93
CA VAL A 4 27.25 5.89 6.57
C VAL A 4 27.50 7.33 6.17
N SER A 5 27.08 7.73 4.97
CA SER A 5 27.25 9.08 4.48
C SER A 5 26.61 10.12 5.41
N THR A 6 27.15 11.34 5.44
CA THR A 6 26.61 12.46 6.24
C THR A 6 25.13 12.68 5.96
N ARG A 7 24.71 12.59 4.68
CA ARG A 7 23.31 12.68 4.28
C ARG A 7 22.46 11.55 4.88
N GLY A 8 22.98 10.33 4.91
CA GLY A 8 22.30 9.19 5.53
C GLY A 8 22.13 9.36 7.04
N ARG A 9 23.12 9.93 7.74
CA ARG A 9 23.01 10.27 9.17
C ARG A 9 21.93 11.32 9.44
N VAL A 10 21.93 12.40 8.69
CA VAL A 10 20.92 13.47 8.83
C VAL A 10 19.51 12.92 8.59
N ILE A 11 19.31 12.14 7.52
CA ILE A 11 17.99 11.53 7.23
C ILE A 11 17.56 10.61 8.37
N ARG A 12 18.47 9.78 8.89
CA ARG A 12 18.18 8.88 10.03
C ARG A 12 17.76 9.66 11.27
N GLU A 13 18.46 10.75 11.60
CA GLU A 13 18.14 11.60 12.78
C GLU A 13 16.80 12.32 12.59
N MET A 14 16.51 12.82 11.39
CA MET A 14 15.20 13.40 11.07
C MET A 14 14.08 12.36 11.23
N ILE A 15 14.25 11.17 10.70
CA ILE A 15 13.28 10.08 10.84
C ILE A 15 13.10 9.73 12.32
N ALA A 16 14.18 9.53 13.07
CA ALA A 16 14.13 9.22 14.50
C ALA A 16 13.43 10.32 15.33
N HIS A 17 13.63 11.57 14.97
CA HIS A 17 12.95 12.70 15.65
C HIS A 17 11.45 12.74 15.34
N VAL A 18 11.08 12.49 14.08
CA VAL A 18 9.67 12.45 13.63
C VAL A 18 8.95 11.22 14.15
N THR A 19 9.66 10.10 14.34
CA THR A 19 9.12 8.82 14.83
C THR A 19 9.23 8.65 16.36
N ASN A 20 9.45 9.74 17.10
CA ASN A 20 9.51 9.69 18.56
C ASN A 20 8.20 9.08 19.13
N ASP A 21 8.35 8.01 19.90
CA ASP A 21 7.28 7.13 20.39
C ASP A 21 6.12 7.85 21.07
N ASN A 22 6.38 8.94 21.77
CA ASN A 22 5.35 9.70 22.49
C ASN A 22 4.37 10.45 21.57
N LEU A 23 4.82 10.86 20.40
CA LEU A 23 3.99 11.63 19.44
C LEU A 23 3.26 10.70 18.47
N ILE A 24 3.94 9.72 17.93
CA ILE A 24 3.36 8.76 16.97
C ILE A 24 2.46 7.77 17.68
N GLY A 25 2.88 7.21 18.81
CA GLY A 25 2.09 6.24 19.57
C GLY A 25 0.72 6.80 19.94
N ARG A 26 0.65 8.07 20.36
CA ARG A 26 -0.63 8.74 20.65
C ARG A 26 -1.48 8.92 19.39
N LYS A 27 -0.90 9.36 18.26
CA LYS A 27 -1.61 9.55 16.99
C LYS A 27 -2.10 8.25 16.38
N ILE A 28 -1.39 7.15 16.61
CA ILE A 28 -1.85 5.81 16.23
C ILE A 28 -3.08 5.43 17.04
N LYS A 29 -2.99 5.52 18.38
CA LYS A 29 -4.07 5.16 19.31
C LYS A 29 -5.35 5.96 19.07
N THR A 30 -5.23 7.23 18.68
CA THR A 30 -6.38 8.12 18.40
C THR A 30 -6.88 8.01 16.95
N GLY A 31 -6.23 7.25 16.08
CA GLY A 31 -6.55 7.18 14.65
C GLY A 31 -6.27 8.49 13.89
N GLU A 32 -5.67 9.49 14.55
CA GLU A 32 -5.41 10.81 13.97
C GLU A 32 -4.45 10.73 12.77
N LEU A 33 -3.52 9.77 12.81
CA LEU A 33 -2.59 9.54 11.71
C LEU A 33 -3.32 9.15 10.42
N ARG A 34 -4.36 8.33 10.50
CA ARG A 34 -5.16 7.90 9.33
C ARG A 34 -6.00 9.02 8.77
N LYS A 35 -6.61 9.85 9.63
CA LYS A 35 -7.45 10.98 9.20
C LYS A 35 -6.68 11.98 8.34
N LYS A 36 -5.38 12.16 8.60
CA LYS A 36 -4.50 13.04 7.83
C LYS A 36 -4.05 12.46 6.48
N LEU A 37 -4.31 11.19 6.23
CA LEU A 37 -3.85 10.46 5.06
C LEU A 37 -4.99 10.14 4.08
N ILE A 38 -6.06 10.93 4.08
CA ILE A 38 -7.15 10.78 3.11
C ILE A 38 -6.61 11.10 1.71
N GLU A 39 -6.73 10.14 0.83
CA GLU A 39 -6.32 10.26 -0.57
C GLU A 39 -7.53 10.52 -1.47
N PRO A 40 -7.36 11.22 -2.59
CA PRO A 40 -8.42 11.33 -3.58
C PRO A 40 -8.78 9.95 -4.14
N LYS A 41 -9.98 9.83 -4.70
CA LYS A 41 -10.41 8.59 -5.36
C LYS A 41 -9.41 8.24 -6.46
N TRP A 42 -8.90 7.00 -6.41
CA TRP A 42 -8.03 6.49 -7.46
C TRP A 42 -8.83 6.23 -8.73
N HIS A 43 -8.25 6.60 -9.87
CA HIS A 43 -8.81 6.32 -11.18
C HIS A 43 -8.03 5.18 -11.82
N CYS A 44 -8.75 4.08 -12.11
CA CYS A 44 -8.16 2.97 -12.83
C CYS A 44 -7.81 3.40 -14.26
N PRO A 45 -6.55 3.25 -14.69
CA PRO A 45 -6.19 3.57 -16.08
C PRO A 45 -7.00 2.75 -17.08
N ASP A 46 -7.29 3.33 -18.25
CA ASP A 46 -8.19 2.73 -19.24
C ASP A 46 -7.76 1.37 -19.77
N CYS A 47 -6.46 1.06 -19.73
CA CYS A 47 -5.92 -0.24 -20.13
C CYS A 47 -6.18 -1.38 -19.12
N PHE A 48 -6.61 -1.03 -17.91
CA PHE A 48 -6.93 -2.00 -16.84
C PHE A 48 -8.43 -2.02 -16.53
N GLN A 49 -8.83 -3.07 -15.88
CA GLN A 49 -10.09 -3.18 -15.14
C GLN A 49 -9.79 -3.61 -13.72
N MET A 50 -10.55 -3.09 -12.76
CA MET A 50 -10.41 -3.42 -11.35
C MET A 50 -11.76 -3.85 -10.81
N GLU A 51 -11.77 -5.00 -10.15
CA GLU A 51 -12.92 -5.55 -9.45
C GLU A 51 -12.64 -5.52 -7.94
N GLU A 52 -13.59 -5.00 -7.16
CA GLU A 52 -13.54 -5.06 -5.71
C GLU A 52 -14.28 -6.30 -5.22
N ILE A 53 -13.61 -7.10 -4.41
CA ILE A 53 -14.14 -8.32 -3.81
C ILE A 53 -14.29 -8.08 -2.32
N THR A 54 -15.54 -8.01 -1.85
CA THR A 54 -15.85 -7.82 -0.44
C THR A 54 -15.90 -9.15 0.29
N MET A 55 -15.10 -9.28 1.32
CA MET A 55 -15.08 -10.40 2.25
C MET A 55 -15.68 -9.95 3.60
N PRO A 56 -16.11 -10.87 4.48
CA PRO A 56 -16.73 -10.49 5.76
C PRO A 56 -15.87 -9.55 6.63
N ASN A 57 -14.57 -9.62 6.52
CA ASN A 57 -13.64 -8.91 7.43
C ASN A 57 -12.60 -8.02 6.72
N PHE A 58 -12.56 -8.04 5.40
CA PHE A 58 -11.61 -7.26 4.61
C PHE A 58 -12.09 -7.15 3.16
N THR A 59 -11.44 -6.31 2.38
CA THR A 59 -11.69 -6.22 0.93
C THR A 59 -10.45 -6.61 0.15
N MET A 60 -10.66 -6.99 -1.09
CA MET A 60 -9.59 -7.27 -2.04
C MET A 60 -9.87 -6.52 -3.33
N GLU A 61 -8.82 -6.10 -4.00
CA GLU A 61 -8.90 -5.50 -5.33
C GLU A 61 -8.20 -6.40 -6.34
N TYR A 62 -8.93 -6.81 -7.36
CA TYR A 62 -8.42 -7.64 -8.43
C TYR A 62 -8.24 -6.81 -9.70
N LEU A 63 -6.98 -6.56 -10.06
CA LEU A 63 -6.62 -5.78 -11.24
C LEU A 63 -6.21 -6.72 -12.37
N SER A 64 -6.76 -6.48 -13.56
CA SER A 64 -6.41 -7.20 -14.78
C SER A 64 -6.32 -6.26 -15.98
N ARG A 65 -5.53 -6.63 -17.00
CA ARG A 65 -5.56 -5.93 -18.29
C ARG A 65 -6.87 -6.22 -19.02
N LYS A 66 -7.42 -5.24 -19.69
CA LYS A 66 -8.57 -5.43 -20.57
C LYS A 66 -8.21 -6.27 -21.79
N GLU A 67 -7.01 -6.05 -22.33
CA GLU A 67 -6.52 -6.80 -23.48
C GLU A 67 -5.46 -7.82 -23.09
N LYS A 68 -5.63 -9.05 -23.57
CA LYS A 68 -4.68 -10.16 -23.39
C LYS A 68 -4.25 -10.38 -21.93
N PRO A 69 -5.20 -10.50 -20.97
CA PRO A 69 -4.85 -10.83 -19.60
C PRO A 69 -4.26 -12.24 -19.52
N ARG A 70 -3.22 -12.41 -18.72
CA ARG A 70 -2.70 -13.73 -18.37
C ARG A 70 -3.43 -14.25 -17.15
N LYS A 71 -4.07 -15.43 -17.30
CA LYS A 71 -4.89 -16.06 -16.26
C LYS A 71 -4.23 -17.27 -15.59
N ASP A 72 -3.04 -17.62 -16.04
CA ASP A 72 -2.26 -18.78 -15.58
C ASP A 72 -1.71 -18.58 -14.15
N TYR A 73 -1.41 -17.33 -13.78
CA TYR A 73 -0.90 -16.95 -12.46
C TYR A 73 -1.55 -15.66 -11.98
N VAL A 74 -1.54 -15.46 -10.67
CA VAL A 74 -1.93 -14.21 -10.01
C VAL A 74 -0.79 -13.74 -9.11
N ILE A 75 -0.53 -12.44 -9.13
CA ILE A 75 0.40 -11.79 -8.22
C ILE A 75 -0.39 -11.39 -6.98
N LEU A 76 -0.02 -11.92 -5.82
CA LEU A 76 -0.58 -11.50 -4.56
C LEU A 76 0.21 -10.30 -4.03
N GLN A 77 -0.47 -9.17 -3.83
CA GLN A 77 0.10 -7.96 -3.26
C GLN A 77 -0.46 -7.72 -1.86
N LEU A 78 0.44 -7.60 -0.89
CA LEU A 78 0.10 -7.18 0.47
C LEU A 78 0.69 -5.78 0.69
N HIS A 79 -0.17 -4.83 1.09
CA HIS A 79 0.30 -3.46 1.33
C HIS A 79 1.13 -3.35 2.60
N GLY A 80 2.04 -2.38 2.63
CA GLY A 80 2.80 -2.03 3.83
C GLY A 80 2.06 -1.01 4.70
N GLY A 81 2.75 -0.48 5.70
CA GLY A 81 2.22 0.54 6.60
C GLY A 81 2.33 0.19 8.08
N GLY A 82 3.20 -0.80 8.43
CA GLY A 82 3.48 -1.20 9.81
C GLY A 82 2.24 -1.72 10.55
N TYR A 83 1.30 -2.34 9.84
CA TYR A 83 0.01 -2.83 10.35
C TYR A 83 -0.91 -1.76 10.96
N ILE A 84 -0.61 -0.48 10.73
CA ILE A 84 -1.42 0.67 11.17
C ILE A 84 -1.89 1.55 10.01
N GLY A 85 -1.26 1.44 8.86
CA GLY A 85 -1.62 2.15 7.63
C GLY A 85 -2.57 1.31 6.78
N ALA A 86 -3.71 1.90 6.37
CA ALA A 86 -4.61 1.31 5.39
C ALA A 86 -3.98 1.27 3.99
N MET A 87 -4.60 0.51 3.08
CA MET A 87 -4.20 0.48 1.69
C MET A 87 -4.26 1.88 1.05
N ARG A 88 -3.30 2.18 0.19
CA ARG A 88 -3.12 3.49 -0.43
C ARG A 88 -3.10 3.41 -1.95
N ASN A 89 -3.38 4.53 -2.61
CA ASN A 89 -3.38 4.64 -4.08
C ASN A 89 -2.03 4.23 -4.70
N ALA A 90 -0.93 4.43 -3.98
CA ALA A 90 0.39 3.96 -4.43
C ALA A 90 0.41 2.44 -4.70
N TYR A 91 -0.28 1.63 -3.87
CA TYR A 91 -0.34 0.18 -4.08
C TYR A 91 -1.17 -0.20 -5.30
N ARG A 92 -2.24 0.56 -5.62
CA ARG A 92 -3.00 0.40 -6.86
C ARG A 92 -2.15 0.70 -8.09
N SER A 93 -1.31 1.75 -8.01
CA SER A 93 -0.34 2.05 -9.05
C SER A 93 0.73 0.97 -9.18
N PHE A 94 1.22 0.42 -8.08
CA PHE A 94 2.15 -0.73 -8.10
C PHE A 94 1.51 -1.98 -8.70
N ALA A 95 0.22 -2.25 -8.41
CA ALA A 95 -0.49 -3.36 -9.04
C ALA A 95 -0.49 -3.23 -10.57
N GLY A 96 -0.72 -2.03 -11.11
CA GLY A 96 -0.59 -1.76 -12.53
C GLY A 96 0.81 -2.03 -13.07
N LEU A 97 1.85 -1.55 -12.38
CA LEU A 97 3.25 -1.80 -12.75
C LEU A 97 3.61 -3.29 -12.73
N TYR A 98 3.15 -4.05 -11.73
CA TYR A 98 3.39 -5.49 -11.66
C TYR A 98 2.68 -6.24 -12.78
N CYS A 99 1.45 -5.85 -13.11
CA CYS A 99 0.71 -6.40 -14.24
C CYS A 99 1.46 -6.17 -15.55
N GLU A 100 1.98 -4.97 -15.79
CA GLU A 100 2.77 -4.65 -16.98
C GLU A 100 4.10 -5.43 -17.01
N ALA A 101 4.87 -5.38 -15.92
CA ALA A 101 6.18 -6.03 -15.83
C ALA A 101 6.07 -7.56 -16.01
N SER A 102 4.98 -8.16 -15.56
CA SER A 102 4.70 -9.59 -15.71
C SER A 102 4.06 -9.97 -17.05
N LYS A 103 3.95 -9.03 -18.00
CA LYS A 103 3.32 -9.22 -19.32
C LYS A 103 1.84 -9.61 -19.21
N GLY A 104 1.12 -9.02 -18.26
CA GLY A 104 -0.34 -9.14 -18.14
C GLY A 104 -0.85 -10.14 -17.10
N MET A 105 -0.01 -10.58 -16.14
CA MET A 105 -0.53 -11.32 -14.98
C MET A 105 -1.48 -10.44 -14.17
N ASN A 106 -2.56 -11.03 -13.69
CA ASN A 106 -3.49 -10.33 -12.82
C ASN A 106 -2.88 -10.11 -11.44
N VAL A 107 -3.32 -9.05 -10.75
CA VAL A 107 -2.82 -8.69 -9.42
C VAL A 107 -3.97 -8.66 -8.44
N LEU A 108 -3.86 -9.42 -7.37
CA LEU A 108 -4.80 -9.44 -6.26
C LEU A 108 -4.16 -8.69 -5.09
N THR A 109 -4.72 -7.53 -4.74
CA THR A 109 -4.30 -6.75 -3.59
C THR A 109 -5.27 -6.95 -2.44
N ILE A 110 -4.77 -7.27 -1.25
CA ILE A 110 -5.60 -7.46 -0.06
C ILE A 110 -5.50 -6.22 0.82
N ASP A 111 -6.65 -5.57 1.10
CA ASP A 111 -6.78 -4.53 2.11
C ASP A 111 -7.16 -5.19 3.45
N TYR A 112 -6.14 -5.71 4.11
CA TYR A 112 -6.30 -6.44 5.37
C TYR A 112 -6.52 -5.49 6.55
N ARG A 113 -7.12 -6.02 7.60
CA ARG A 113 -7.38 -5.28 8.85
C ARG A 113 -6.09 -4.83 9.52
N VAL A 114 -6.10 -3.63 10.05
CA VAL A 114 -4.93 -3.01 10.68
C VAL A 114 -5.28 -2.45 12.06
N ALA A 115 -4.25 -2.30 12.90
CA ALA A 115 -4.40 -1.69 14.22
C ALA A 115 -4.82 -0.19 14.10
N PRO A 116 -5.43 0.41 15.13
CA PRO A 116 -5.72 -0.15 16.47
C PRO A 116 -7.05 -0.90 16.56
N GLU A 117 -7.86 -0.95 15.51
CA GLU A 117 -9.21 -1.52 15.58
C GLU A 117 -9.20 -3.06 15.58
N HIS A 118 -8.08 -3.68 15.17
CA HIS A 118 -7.94 -5.14 15.05
C HIS A 118 -6.64 -5.66 15.61
#